data_b73c0aa882351ecf711284fd45645077
#
_entry.id   b73c0aa882351ecf711284fd45645077
#
_cell.length_a   1.000
_cell.length_b   1.000
_cell.length_c   1.000
_cell.angle_alpha   90.00
_cell.angle_beta   90.00
_cell.angle_gamma   90.00
#
_symmetry.space_group_name_H-M   'P 1'
#
loop_
_entity.id
_entity.type
_entity.pdbx_description
1 polymer ?
#
loop_
_entity_poly.entity_id
_entity_poly.type
_entity_poly.pdbx_seq_one_letter_code
_entity_poly.pdbx_strand_id
1 'polypeptide(L)'
;MAPGYVFVAPKNGPDEAGPGQDGCMILDNEGQPVWMRLLQDEDLDVMNFKIQTYKGEPVLTWWVGRHTGYGQGEYVILNNHYEELARFGAGNGYDGDHHEFLITPQNTALITVYHGVPMDLSSLGGAKDATVLDGIAQELDIETGEVLFEWHSLKHVGLDESYTKPFDYFHINSIDVYDEDHLLISSRNTSTVYKVDRKTGDVVWHLGGKKNDFELGPGTRTAFQHDARSHPDSTITIFNNGNVNQEEQSRAIWVKIDEDAMKASLVHEYTHPDKLLSDTQGSVQVLPNGNVFVGWGSSPVLSEFSRGGEPLFDANFPSEGESYRSFRFPWKGYPKYAPMIAAESGSDDEVKIFASWNGATEVTTWQVLAGHSIDDLEQIASAPRKGFETVIMVKTNKPYVGVKAVDASGKVIGSSRAIKPEKS
;
A
#
# COMPACT_ATOMS: atom_id res chain seq x y z
N MET A 1 -19.56 3.03 -5.35
CA MET A 1 -18.11 2.80 -5.44
C MET A 1 -17.42 4.07 -5.91
N ALA A 2 -16.28 4.43 -5.31
CA ALA A 2 -15.49 5.57 -5.74
C ALA A 2 -14.76 5.28 -7.07
N PRO A 3 -14.49 6.30 -7.90
CA PRO A 3 -13.64 6.14 -9.07
C PRO A 3 -12.18 5.89 -8.67
N GLY A 4 -11.45 5.18 -9.52
CA GLY A 4 -10.03 4.89 -9.33
C GLY A 4 -9.70 3.41 -9.47
N TYR A 5 -8.44 3.10 -9.19
CA TYR A 5 -7.86 1.77 -9.24
C TYR A 5 -7.55 1.28 -7.84
N VAL A 6 -7.41 -0.02 -7.67
CA VAL A 6 -7.00 -0.67 -6.42
C VAL A 6 -5.47 -0.86 -6.45
N PHE A 7 -4.81 -0.45 -5.37
CA PHE A 7 -3.35 -0.54 -5.18
C PHE A 7 -3.07 -1.58 -4.12
N VAL A 8 -2.33 -2.61 -4.50
CA VAL A 8 -1.96 -3.73 -3.63
C VAL A 8 -0.51 -4.14 -3.85
N ALA A 9 0.10 -4.71 -2.83
CA ALA A 9 1.35 -5.44 -2.94
C ALA A 9 1.07 -6.88 -2.49
N PRO A 10 0.56 -7.74 -3.40
CA PRO A 10 0.28 -9.12 -3.07
C PRO A 10 1.55 -9.83 -2.65
N LYS A 11 1.45 -10.60 -1.57
CA LYS A 11 2.49 -11.50 -1.09
C LYS A 11 1.86 -12.80 -0.60
N ASN A 12 2.65 -13.83 -0.50
CA ASN A 12 2.21 -15.10 0.04
C ASN A 12 2.03 -15.00 1.55
N GLY A 13 1.07 -15.71 2.11
CA GLY A 13 0.95 -15.91 3.54
C GLY A 13 2.18 -16.68 4.10
N PRO A 14 2.42 -16.65 5.42
CA PRO A 14 3.66 -17.14 6.03
C PRO A 14 3.92 -18.64 5.85
N ASP A 15 2.94 -19.43 5.47
CA ASP A 15 3.01 -20.90 5.44
C ASP A 15 2.88 -21.52 4.04
N GLU A 16 2.68 -20.72 2.95
CA GLU A 16 2.44 -21.28 1.62
C GLU A 16 3.13 -20.50 0.49
N ALA A 17 3.64 -21.26 -0.50
CA ALA A 17 3.94 -20.71 -1.81
C ALA A 17 2.62 -20.34 -2.51
N GLY A 18 2.25 -19.09 -2.50
CA GLY A 18 1.03 -18.61 -3.16
C GLY A 18 1.08 -18.75 -4.68
N PRO A 19 -0.04 -18.55 -5.37
CA PRO A 19 -0.17 -18.78 -6.81
C PRO A 19 0.45 -17.68 -7.67
N GLY A 20 1.09 -16.68 -7.09
CA GLY A 20 1.56 -15.49 -7.78
C GLY A 20 2.98 -15.09 -7.43
N GLN A 21 3.49 -14.15 -8.20
CA GLN A 21 4.78 -13.51 -7.99
C GLN A 21 4.56 -12.22 -7.21
N ASP A 22 5.35 -11.99 -6.17
CA ASP A 22 5.27 -10.80 -5.32
C ASP A 22 5.66 -9.54 -6.09
N GLY A 23 5.12 -8.40 -5.65
CA GLY A 23 5.41 -7.09 -6.24
C GLY A 23 4.28 -6.08 -6.09
N CYS A 24 4.48 -4.90 -6.68
CA CYS A 24 3.45 -3.86 -6.73
C CYS A 24 2.44 -4.12 -7.85
N MET A 25 1.15 -3.92 -7.58
CA MET A 25 0.10 -4.11 -8.57
C MET A 25 -0.98 -3.03 -8.48
N ILE A 26 -1.35 -2.48 -9.62
CA ILE A 26 -2.53 -1.62 -9.79
C ILE A 26 -3.57 -2.44 -10.54
N LEU A 27 -4.77 -2.57 -9.98
CA LEU A 27 -5.89 -3.33 -10.53
C LEU A 27 -7.05 -2.40 -10.89
N ASP A 28 -7.80 -2.73 -11.92
CA ASP A 28 -9.12 -2.13 -12.16
C ASP A 28 -10.21 -2.73 -11.24
N ASN A 29 -11.44 -2.29 -11.41
CA ASN A 29 -12.55 -2.74 -10.58
C ASN A 29 -13.04 -4.16 -10.89
N GLU A 30 -12.61 -4.73 -12.00
CA GLU A 30 -12.85 -6.11 -12.41
C GLU A 30 -11.70 -7.05 -12.00
N GLY A 31 -10.69 -6.51 -11.28
CA GLY A 31 -9.52 -7.26 -10.82
C GLY A 31 -8.47 -7.51 -11.92
N GLN A 32 -8.59 -6.82 -13.08
CA GLN A 32 -7.60 -6.95 -14.14
C GLN A 32 -6.39 -6.05 -13.86
N PRO A 33 -5.16 -6.52 -14.13
CA PRO A 33 -3.97 -5.70 -14.00
C PRO A 33 -4.04 -4.45 -14.89
N VAL A 34 -3.63 -3.31 -14.34
CA VAL A 34 -3.41 -2.05 -15.07
C VAL A 34 -1.92 -1.78 -15.16
N TRP A 35 -1.22 -2.01 -14.05
CA TRP A 35 0.23 -1.93 -13.95
C TRP A 35 0.73 -2.96 -12.95
N MET A 36 1.89 -3.53 -13.24
CA MET A 36 2.58 -4.43 -12.32
C MET A 36 4.09 -4.23 -12.40
N ARG A 37 4.74 -4.35 -11.25
CA ARG A 37 6.19 -4.43 -11.11
C ARG A 37 6.50 -5.60 -10.19
N LEU A 38 6.82 -6.72 -10.80
CA LEU A 38 7.11 -7.97 -10.10
C LEU A 38 8.53 -7.94 -9.51
N LEU A 39 8.69 -8.52 -8.33
CA LEU A 39 10.00 -8.76 -7.75
C LEU A 39 10.74 -9.85 -8.54
N GLN A 40 12.04 -9.65 -8.70
CA GLN A 40 12.93 -10.65 -9.34
C GLN A 40 13.68 -11.49 -8.30
N ASP A 41 13.79 -10.99 -7.08
CA ASP A 41 14.45 -11.63 -5.94
C ASP A 41 13.36 -12.16 -4.98
N GLU A 42 13.29 -13.48 -4.85
CA GLU A 42 12.29 -14.19 -4.02
C GLU A 42 12.55 -14.00 -2.51
N ASP A 43 13.73 -13.51 -2.12
CA ASP A 43 14.08 -13.19 -0.71
C ASP A 43 13.58 -11.81 -0.27
N LEU A 44 12.98 -11.04 -1.17
CA LEU A 44 12.47 -9.69 -0.90
C LEU A 44 10.95 -9.65 -0.91
N ASP A 45 10.40 -8.80 -0.05
CA ASP A 45 8.99 -8.42 -0.02
C ASP A 45 8.80 -6.97 -0.49
N VAL A 46 7.61 -6.68 -1.02
CA VAL A 46 7.12 -5.33 -1.26
C VAL A 46 5.93 -5.07 -0.35
N MET A 47 5.94 -3.94 0.35
CA MET A 47 4.84 -3.57 1.23
C MET A 47 4.48 -2.10 1.14
N ASN A 48 3.27 -1.76 1.58
CA ASN A 48 2.77 -0.40 1.72
C ASN A 48 2.75 0.38 0.38
N PHE A 49 2.37 -0.31 -0.72
CA PHE A 49 2.26 0.28 -2.05
C PHE A 49 1.06 1.22 -2.14
N LYS A 50 1.31 2.50 -2.42
CA LYS A 50 0.26 3.53 -2.48
C LYS A 50 0.66 4.72 -3.34
N ILE A 51 -0.30 5.61 -3.59
CA ILE A 51 -0.03 6.94 -4.14
C ILE A 51 0.20 7.91 -2.97
N GLN A 52 1.21 8.76 -3.14
CA GLN A 52 1.47 9.91 -2.27
C GLN A 52 1.74 11.15 -3.12
N THR A 53 1.88 12.31 -2.50
CA THR A 53 2.30 13.55 -3.17
C THR A 53 3.75 13.84 -2.83
N TYR A 54 4.59 14.03 -3.84
CA TYR A 54 5.98 14.45 -3.68
C TYR A 54 6.28 15.64 -4.61
N LYS A 55 6.73 16.76 -4.04
CA LYS A 55 6.97 18.02 -4.79
C LYS A 55 5.77 18.49 -5.60
N GLY A 56 4.57 18.28 -5.05
CA GLY A 56 3.31 18.70 -5.67
C GLY A 56 2.74 17.75 -6.72
N GLU A 57 3.44 16.66 -7.05
CA GLU A 57 3.03 15.68 -8.04
C GLU A 57 2.64 14.33 -7.40
N PRO A 58 1.65 13.62 -7.95
CA PRO A 58 1.30 12.29 -7.51
C PRO A 58 2.41 11.29 -7.90
N VAL A 59 2.83 10.48 -6.95
CA VAL A 59 3.89 9.48 -7.09
C VAL A 59 3.44 8.12 -6.56
N LEU A 60 4.02 7.05 -7.09
CA LEU A 60 3.91 5.70 -6.53
C LEU A 60 5.01 5.51 -5.49
N THR A 61 4.64 4.96 -4.34
CA THR A 61 5.58 4.71 -3.25
C THR A 61 5.38 3.32 -2.66
N TRP A 62 6.49 2.69 -2.23
CA TRP A 62 6.48 1.42 -1.49
C TRP A 62 7.78 1.22 -0.72
N TRP A 63 7.74 0.27 0.19
CA TRP A 63 8.93 -0.30 0.81
C TRP A 63 9.30 -1.62 0.11
N VAL A 64 10.61 -1.91 0.01
CA VAL A 64 11.14 -3.18 -0.50
C VAL A 64 12.31 -3.63 0.37
N GLY A 65 12.30 -4.90 0.79
CA GLY A 65 13.37 -5.44 1.64
C GLY A 65 13.05 -6.83 2.16
N ARG A 66 13.84 -7.30 3.12
CA ARG A 66 13.60 -8.56 3.81
C ARG A 66 12.70 -8.36 5.01
N HIS A 67 11.77 -9.28 5.21
CA HIS A 67 10.78 -9.23 6.28
C HIS A 67 10.85 -10.48 7.16
N THR A 68 10.97 -10.27 8.47
CA THR A 68 10.98 -11.32 9.50
C THR A 68 10.15 -10.92 10.73
N GLY A 69 8.90 -10.41 10.50
CA GLY A 69 8.06 -9.78 11.52
C GLY A 69 8.30 -8.25 11.63
N TYR A 70 9.49 -7.77 11.26
CA TYR A 70 9.84 -6.38 10.97
C TYR A 70 10.75 -6.35 9.74
N GLY A 71 10.87 -5.19 9.10
CA GLY A 71 11.54 -5.02 7.83
C GLY A 71 12.99 -4.57 7.94
N GLN A 72 13.80 -4.96 6.96
CA GLN A 72 15.13 -4.44 6.68
C GLN A 72 15.22 -4.09 5.21
N GLY A 73 15.02 -2.82 4.85
CA GLY A 73 14.91 -2.43 3.45
C GLY A 73 14.91 -0.93 3.19
N GLU A 74 14.41 -0.59 2.03
CA GLU A 74 14.47 0.74 1.45
C GLU A 74 13.08 1.20 0.97
N TYR A 75 12.94 2.51 0.82
CA TYR A 75 11.74 3.17 0.32
C TYR A 75 11.98 3.66 -1.11
N VAL A 76 10.99 3.48 -1.97
CA VAL A 76 11.06 3.78 -3.40
C VAL A 76 9.97 4.77 -3.78
N ILE A 77 10.32 5.75 -4.61
CA ILE A 77 9.40 6.73 -5.19
C ILE A 77 9.50 6.68 -6.72
N LEU A 78 8.38 6.44 -7.42
CA LEU A 78 8.29 6.56 -8.87
C LEU A 78 7.35 7.69 -9.29
N ASN A 79 7.68 8.33 -10.42
CA ASN A 79 6.76 9.26 -11.08
C ASN A 79 5.68 8.50 -11.91
N ASN A 80 4.79 9.25 -12.55
CA ASN A 80 3.73 8.71 -13.40
C ASN A 80 4.22 8.20 -14.78
N HIS A 81 5.51 8.32 -15.06
CA HIS A 81 6.20 7.66 -16.18
C HIS A 81 6.86 6.36 -15.76
N TYR A 82 6.70 5.96 -14.48
CA TYR A 82 7.33 4.79 -13.85
C TYR A 82 8.85 4.85 -13.78
N GLU A 83 9.39 6.08 -13.72
CA GLU A 83 10.81 6.36 -13.49
C GLU A 83 11.06 6.58 -11.99
N GLU A 84 12.13 5.99 -11.48
CA GLU A 84 12.54 6.15 -10.09
C GLU A 84 13.04 7.58 -9.84
N LEU A 85 12.38 8.28 -8.91
CA LEU A 85 12.76 9.62 -8.47
C LEU A 85 13.68 9.59 -7.27
N ALA A 86 13.44 8.65 -6.35
CA ALA A 86 14.24 8.47 -5.15
C ALA A 86 14.18 7.02 -4.66
N ARG A 87 15.27 6.62 -4.00
CA ARG A 87 15.42 5.39 -3.23
C ARG A 87 16.29 5.71 -2.03
N PHE A 88 15.83 5.37 -0.82
CA PHE A 88 16.55 5.69 0.42
C PHE A 88 16.20 4.68 1.51
N GLY A 89 17.09 4.53 2.49
CA GLY A 89 16.89 3.74 3.71
C GLY A 89 16.63 4.63 4.92
N ALA A 90 16.66 4.04 6.11
CA ALA A 90 16.65 4.78 7.37
C ALA A 90 17.98 5.50 7.60
N GLY A 91 17.93 6.56 8.42
CA GLY A 91 19.12 7.30 8.83
C GLY A 91 19.82 6.67 10.03
N ASN A 92 20.93 7.29 10.47
CA ASN A 92 21.68 6.93 11.67
C ASN A 92 22.20 5.48 11.71
N GLY A 93 22.31 4.82 10.52
CA GLY A 93 22.82 3.46 10.40
C GLY A 93 21.80 2.35 10.72
N TYR A 94 20.52 2.69 10.77
CA TYR A 94 19.43 1.74 10.91
C TYR A 94 18.96 1.19 9.56
N ASP A 95 18.24 0.08 9.59
CA ASP A 95 17.49 -0.46 8.46
C ASP A 95 16.06 0.12 8.45
N GLY A 96 15.56 0.49 7.27
CA GLY A 96 14.18 0.96 7.11
C GLY A 96 13.18 -0.18 7.22
N ASP A 97 12.11 0.04 7.98
CA ASP A 97 11.05 -0.94 8.21
C ASP A 97 9.80 -0.66 7.36
N HIS A 98 9.02 -1.70 7.06
CA HIS A 98 7.90 -1.66 6.13
C HIS A 98 6.60 -1.08 6.70
N HIS A 99 6.48 -0.97 8.04
CA HIS A 99 5.22 -0.63 8.67
C HIS A 99 4.72 0.77 8.34
N GLU A 100 5.62 1.75 8.15
CA GLU A 100 5.22 3.07 7.64
C GLU A 100 6.22 3.67 6.67
N PHE A 101 5.66 4.28 5.64
CA PHE A 101 6.30 5.24 4.76
C PHE A 101 5.26 6.32 4.38
N LEU A 102 5.39 7.50 4.96
CA LEU A 102 4.51 8.64 4.72
C LEU A 102 5.34 9.84 4.25
N ILE A 103 5.02 10.41 3.08
CA ILE A 103 5.59 11.67 2.61
C ILE A 103 4.78 12.81 3.22
N THR A 104 5.46 13.71 3.94
CA THR A 104 4.83 14.87 4.57
C THR A 104 4.58 16.00 3.55
N PRO A 105 3.73 16.99 3.88
CA PRO A 105 3.56 18.19 3.04
C PRO A 105 4.85 18.98 2.82
N GLN A 106 5.87 18.80 3.66
CA GLN A 106 7.21 19.43 3.52
C GLN A 106 8.14 18.62 2.61
N ASN A 107 7.67 17.53 2.01
CA ASN A 107 8.43 16.57 1.19
C ASN A 107 9.51 15.81 1.96
N THR A 108 9.34 15.64 3.26
CA THR A 108 10.12 14.73 4.11
C THR A 108 9.45 13.36 4.18
N ALA A 109 10.13 12.33 4.66
CA ALA A 109 9.60 10.99 4.86
C ALA A 109 9.50 10.65 6.34
N LEU A 110 8.30 10.28 6.82
CA LEU A 110 8.11 9.61 8.09
C LEU A 110 8.18 8.10 7.85
N ILE A 111 9.06 7.43 8.59
CA ILE A 111 9.32 6.00 8.46
C ILE A 111 9.43 5.32 9.81
N THR A 112 9.24 4.01 9.83
CA THR A 112 9.46 3.15 10.99
C THR A 112 10.83 2.46 10.93
N VAL A 113 11.37 2.16 12.13
CA VAL A 113 12.60 1.39 12.31
C VAL A 113 12.41 0.46 13.52
N TYR A 114 12.99 -0.73 13.47
CA TYR A 114 13.10 -1.65 14.60
C TYR A 114 14.59 -1.88 14.91
N HIS A 115 14.97 -1.59 16.14
CA HIS A 115 16.36 -1.75 16.56
C HIS A 115 16.48 -2.61 17.82
N GLY A 116 17.28 -3.68 17.76
CA GLY A 116 17.51 -4.58 18.88
C GLY A 116 18.45 -3.95 19.93
N VAL A 117 17.95 -3.72 21.15
CA VAL A 117 18.71 -3.15 22.28
C VAL A 117 18.95 -4.22 23.34
N PRO A 118 20.21 -4.50 23.74
CA PRO A 118 20.50 -5.37 24.87
C PRO A 118 19.94 -4.80 26.18
N MET A 119 19.19 -5.61 26.94
CA MET A 119 18.54 -5.16 28.18
C MET A 119 18.49 -6.26 29.23
N ASP A 120 18.73 -5.90 30.50
CA ASP A 120 18.56 -6.82 31.63
C ASP A 120 17.07 -6.91 32.01
N LEU A 121 16.49 -8.06 31.73
CA LEU A 121 15.06 -8.35 32.05
C LEU A 121 14.90 -9.20 33.32
N SER A 122 15.95 -9.37 34.15
CA SER A 122 15.91 -10.22 35.35
C SER A 122 14.80 -9.80 36.33
N SER A 123 14.52 -8.50 36.45
CA SER A 123 13.46 -7.97 37.31
C SER A 123 12.03 -8.33 36.82
N LEU A 124 11.92 -8.69 35.57
CA LEU A 124 10.66 -9.13 34.91
C LEU A 124 10.60 -10.66 34.70
N GLY A 125 11.58 -11.39 35.28
CA GLY A 125 11.69 -12.84 35.14
C GLY A 125 12.30 -13.29 33.80
N GLY A 126 12.86 -12.37 33.03
CA GLY A 126 13.57 -12.63 31.77
C GLY A 126 15.08 -12.85 31.93
N ALA A 127 15.78 -12.99 30.79
CA ALA A 127 17.26 -13.13 30.80
C ALA A 127 17.94 -11.78 31.10
N LYS A 128 19.15 -11.87 31.65
CA LYS A 128 19.97 -10.69 31.92
C LYS A 128 20.57 -10.06 30.66
N ASP A 129 20.74 -10.85 29.63
CA ASP A 129 21.29 -10.48 28.33
C ASP A 129 20.22 -10.58 27.23
N ALA A 130 18.98 -10.22 27.57
CA ALA A 130 17.86 -10.22 26.60
C ALA A 130 18.05 -9.12 25.55
N THR A 131 17.37 -9.28 24.43
CA THR A 131 17.20 -8.22 23.43
C THR A 131 15.76 -7.74 23.47
N VAL A 132 15.57 -6.42 23.42
CA VAL A 132 14.26 -5.76 23.27
C VAL A 132 14.29 -4.92 22.02
N LEU A 133 13.25 -5.00 21.21
CA LEU A 133 13.12 -4.17 20.00
C LEU A 133 12.65 -2.76 20.39
N ASP A 134 13.48 -1.77 20.10
CA ASP A 134 13.10 -0.37 20.15
C ASP A 134 12.34 -0.02 18.88
N GLY A 135 11.07 0.36 18.99
CA GLY A 135 10.28 0.89 17.90
C GLY A 135 10.61 2.37 17.70
N ILE A 136 11.17 2.72 16.55
CA ILE A 136 11.65 4.07 16.28
C ILE A 136 10.83 4.70 15.18
N ALA A 137 10.43 5.97 15.35
CA ALA A 137 9.91 6.83 14.31
C ALA A 137 11.00 7.79 13.85
N GLN A 138 11.31 7.83 12.56
CA GLN A 138 12.20 8.82 11.97
C GLN A 138 11.48 9.71 10.98
N GLU A 139 11.85 10.99 10.94
CA GLU A 139 11.58 11.89 9.83
C GLU A 139 12.88 12.21 9.11
N LEU A 140 12.90 11.99 7.80
CA LEU A 140 14.07 12.15 6.95
C LEU A 140 13.82 13.19 5.86
N ASP A 141 14.83 13.99 5.55
CA ASP A 141 14.91 14.68 4.27
C ASP A 141 15.17 13.66 3.15
N ILE A 142 14.24 13.55 2.20
CA ILE A 142 14.29 12.53 1.14
C ILE A 142 15.48 12.72 0.20
N GLU A 143 15.95 13.97 0.00
CA GLU A 143 17.02 14.28 -0.95
C GLU A 143 18.41 14.04 -0.34
N THR A 144 18.57 14.37 0.93
CA THR A 144 19.87 14.33 1.60
C THR A 144 20.06 13.10 2.48
N GLY A 145 18.97 12.47 2.91
CA GLY A 145 18.96 11.38 3.91
C GLY A 145 19.23 11.88 5.34
N GLU A 146 19.21 13.21 5.58
CA GLU A 146 19.39 13.77 6.91
C GLU A 146 18.20 13.42 7.82
N VAL A 147 18.49 12.97 9.05
CA VAL A 147 17.48 12.72 10.08
C VAL A 147 17.06 14.04 10.71
N LEU A 148 15.83 14.47 10.49
CA LEU A 148 15.28 15.70 11.02
C LEU A 148 14.61 15.52 12.39
N PHE A 149 14.09 14.30 12.63
CA PHE A 149 13.47 13.92 13.89
C PHE A 149 13.67 12.42 14.12
N GLU A 150 13.86 12.04 15.38
CA GLU A 150 13.98 10.63 15.81
C GLU A 150 13.37 10.44 17.19
N TRP A 151 12.42 9.54 17.28
CA TRP A 151 11.74 9.17 18.51
C TRP A 151 11.93 7.67 18.81
N HIS A 152 12.19 7.35 20.07
CA HIS A 152 12.47 5.99 20.52
C HIS A 152 11.41 5.52 21.52
N SER A 153 10.74 4.43 21.27
CA SER A 153 9.73 3.88 22.18
C SER A 153 10.30 3.56 23.56
N LEU A 154 11.50 3.00 23.64
CA LEU A 154 12.16 2.65 24.92
C LEU A 154 12.47 3.85 25.83
N LYS A 155 12.49 5.08 25.29
CA LYS A 155 12.71 6.29 26.10
C LYS A 155 11.40 6.83 26.71
N HIS A 156 10.23 6.46 26.16
CA HIS A 156 8.96 7.09 26.47
C HIS A 156 7.87 6.13 26.95
N VAL A 157 7.96 4.84 26.59
CA VAL A 157 6.92 3.83 26.83
C VAL A 157 7.50 2.65 27.63
N GLY A 158 6.88 2.32 28.75
CA GLY A 158 7.33 1.22 29.62
C GLY A 158 7.03 -0.17 29.04
N LEU A 159 7.92 -1.14 29.31
CA LEU A 159 7.70 -2.54 28.95
C LEU A 159 6.40 -3.12 29.58
N ASP A 160 5.98 -2.58 30.72
CA ASP A 160 4.77 -2.98 31.43
C ASP A 160 3.49 -2.58 30.72
N GLU A 161 3.55 -1.66 29.75
CA GLU A 161 2.41 -1.27 28.91
C GLU A 161 2.03 -2.33 27.87
N SER A 162 2.99 -3.20 27.51
CA SER A 162 2.76 -4.25 26.53
C SER A 162 1.79 -5.35 27.01
N TYR A 163 1.01 -5.86 26.08
CA TYR A 163 0.20 -7.09 26.23
C TYR A 163 0.92 -8.35 25.75
N THR A 164 2.15 -8.20 25.25
CA THR A 164 2.96 -9.28 24.68
C THR A 164 4.27 -9.50 25.47
N LYS A 165 5.12 -10.39 24.96
CA LYS A 165 6.44 -10.63 25.54
C LYS A 165 7.37 -9.43 25.33
N PRO A 166 8.35 -9.19 26.21
CA PRO A 166 9.24 -8.02 26.18
C PRO A 166 10.07 -7.87 24.90
N PHE A 167 10.36 -8.94 24.16
CA PHE A 167 11.21 -8.87 22.95
C PHE A 167 10.69 -7.82 21.96
N ASP A 168 9.43 -7.94 21.53
CA ASP A 168 8.75 -6.95 20.68
C ASP A 168 7.58 -6.35 21.47
N TYR A 169 7.94 -5.51 22.46
CA TYR A 169 6.95 -5.00 23.41
C TYR A 169 6.06 -3.91 22.83
N PHE A 170 6.57 -3.14 21.88
CA PHE A 170 5.90 -1.96 21.33
C PHE A 170 5.21 -2.26 19.99
N HIS A 171 5.96 -2.73 19.02
CA HIS A 171 5.52 -3.00 17.65
C HIS A 171 4.86 -1.78 16.99
N ILE A 172 5.69 -0.79 16.65
CA ILE A 172 5.26 0.41 15.93
C ILE A 172 4.72 0.03 14.54
N ASN A 173 3.52 0.49 14.17
CA ASN A 173 2.93 0.07 12.89
C ASN A 173 2.29 1.18 12.06
N SER A 174 2.15 2.39 12.60
CA SER A 174 1.85 3.56 11.78
C SER A 174 2.32 4.85 12.44
N ILE A 175 2.66 5.81 11.59
CA ILE A 175 2.98 7.19 11.96
C ILE A 175 2.13 8.08 11.06
N ASP A 176 1.50 9.11 11.64
CA ASP A 176 0.78 10.13 10.90
C ASP A 176 1.07 11.51 11.45
N VAL A 177 0.87 12.55 10.63
CA VAL A 177 0.96 13.94 11.08
C VAL A 177 -0.38 14.31 11.73
N TYR A 178 -0.38 14.53 13.05
CA TYR A 178 -1.60 14.94 13.76
C TYR A 178 -1.88 16.44 13.56
N ASP A 179 -0.86 17.26 13.76
CA ASP A 179 -0.81 18.69 13.46
C ASP A 179 0.65 19.13 13.26
N GLU A 180 0.93 20.43 13.15
CA GLU A 180 2.29 20.95 12.90
C GLU A 180 3.31 20.55 13.99
N ASP A 181 2.87 20.44 15.24
CA ASP A 181 3.71 20.17 16.38
C ASP A 181 3.67 18.71 16.87
N HIS A 182 2.73 17.88 16.37
CA HIS A 182 2.52 16.53 16.90
C HIS A 182 2.43 15.45 15.84
N LEU A 183 2.90 14.26 16.20
CA LEU A 183 2.72 13.01 15.46
C LEU A 183 1.71 12.11 16.16
N LEU A 184 1.03 11.28 15.37
CA LEU A 184 0.22 10.17 15.83
C LEU A 184 1.00 8.87 15.60
N ILE A 185 1.31 8.12 16.65
CA ILE A 185 2.07 6.86 16.56
C ILE A 185 1.19 5.72 17.08
N SER A 186 0.99 4.69 16.27
CA SER A 186 0.27 3.49 16.69
C SER A 186 1.23 2.36 17.04
N SER A 187 0.99 1.74 18.19
CA SER A 187 1.68 0.56 18.67
C SER A 187 0.72 -0.62 18.82
N ARG A 188 1.01 -1.70 18.10
CA ARG A 188 0.20 -2.93 18.13
C ARG A 188 0.22 -3.57 19.52
N ASN A 189 1.39 -3.79 20.06
CA ASN A 189 1.56 -4.66 21.23
C ASN A 189 1.22 -3.96 22.56
N THR A 190 1.13 -2.63 22.57
CA THR A 190 0.53 -1.87 23.68
C THR A 190 -0.95 -1.58 23.47
N SER A 191 -1.51 -1.90 22.30
CA SER A 191 -2.90 -1.59 21.92
C SER A 191 -3.23 -0.11 22.11
N THR A 192 -2.28 0.79 21.78
CA THR A 192 -2.35 2.22 22.06
C THR A 192 -2.01 3.03 20.82
N VAL A 193 -2.72 4.15 20.65
CA VAL A 193 -2.34 5.23 19.76
C VAL A 193 -1.83 6.39 20.61
N TYR A 194 -0.65 6.90 20.31
CA TYR A 194 0.05 7.95 21.06
C TYR A 194 0.05 9.25 20.25
N LYS A 195 -0.27 10.37 20.89
CA LYS A 195 0.08 11.71 20.38
C LYS A 195 1.42 12.11 20.97
N VAL A 196 2.38 12.42 20.11
CA VAL A 196 3.76 12.71 20.49
C VAL A 196 4.14 14.12 20.05
N ASP A 197 4.70 14.91 20.97
CA ASP A 197 5.23 16.25 20.67
C ASP A 197 6.54 16.11 19.87
N ARG A 198 6.61 16.75 18.68
CA ARG A 198 7.77 16.64 17.78
C ARG A 198 9.01 17.36 18.26
N LYS A 199 8.91 18.28 19.23
CA LYS A 199 10.05 19.04 19.75
C LYS A 199 10.70 18.36 20.95
N THR A 200 9.85 17.82 21.85
CA THR A 200 10.34 17.21 23.09
C THR A 200 10.41 15.69 23.04
N GLY A 201 9.62 15.05 22.14
CA GLY A 201 9.42 13.61 22.12
C GLY A 201 8.44 13.11 23.19
N ASP A 202 7.90 13.98 24.02
CA ASP A 202 6.99 13.59 25.09
C ASP A 202 5.67 13.06 24.54
N VAL A 203 5.13 12.04 25.21
CA VAL A 203 3.78 11.55 24.92
C VAL A 203 2.77 12.51 25.56
N VAL A 204 1.97 13.15 24.72
CA VAL A 204 0.93 14.11 25.13
C VAL A 204 -0.29 13.40 25.69
N TRP A 205 -0.73 12.33 25.03
CA TRP A 205 -1.81 11.46 25.48
C TRP A 205 -1.74 10.04 24.88
N HIS A 206 -2.45 9.12 25.54
CA HIS A 206 -2.62 7.72 25.14
C HIS A 206 -4.10 7.44 24.85
N LEU A 207 -4.41 6.99 23.64
CA LEU A 207 -5.74 6.49 23.29
C LEU A 207 -5.72 4.96 23.27
N GLY A 208 -6.38 4.33 24.23
CA GLY A 208 -6.38 2.87 24.42
C GLY A 208 -5.23 2.37 25.30
N GLY A 209 -5.03 1.06 25.32
CA GLY A 209 -3.98 0.42 26.11
C GLY A 209 -4.16 0.48 27.62
N LYS A 210 -3.06 0.18 28.36
CA LYS A 210 -3.06 0.12 29.83
C LYS A 210 -2.99 1.51 30.48
N LYS A 211 -2.44 2.50 29.79
CA LYS A 211 -2.30 3.89 30.26
C LYS A 211 -3.26 4.87 29.60
N ASN A 212 -4.36 4.36 29.08
CA ASN A 212 -5.37 5.18 28.40
C ASN A 212 -5.82 6.41 29.20
N ASP A 213 -5.78 7.59 28.57
CA ASP A 213 -6.15 8.88 29.17
C ASP A 213 -7.61 9.27 28.92
N PHE A 214 -8.32 8.59 28.01
CA PHE A 214 -9.65 8.98 27.55
C PHE A 214 -10.78 8.21 28.21
N GLU A 215 -11.91 8.86 28.42
CA GLU A 215 -13.18 8.16 28.60
C GLU A 215 -13.58 7.54 27.26
N LEU A 216 -13.44 6.21 27.14
CA LEU A 216 -13.75 5.46 25.94
C LEU A 216 -15.24 5.15 25.86
N GLY A 217 -15.94 5.76 24.89
CA GLY A 217 -17.32 5.44 24.55
C GLY A 217 -17.48 4.02 24.00
N PRO A 218 -18.73 3.52 23.93
CA PRO A 218 -19.00 2.21 23.34
C PRO A 218 -18.40 2.09 21.92
N GLY A 219 -17.74 0.96 21.63
CA GLY A 219 -17.17 0.65 20.33
C GLY A 219 -15.80 1.31 20.01
N THR A 220 -15.25 2.15 20.91
CA THR A 220 -13.98 2.85 20.67
C THR A 220 -12.75 2.09 21.16
N ARG A 221 -12.91 1.02 21.93
CA ARG A 221 -11.78 0.19 22.36
C ARG A 221 -11.17 -0.53 21.16
N THR A 222 -9.84 -0.53 21.13
CA THR A 222 -9.04 -1.25 20.13
C THR A 222 -8.12 -2.27 20.80
N ALA A 223 -7.76 -3.30 20.06
CA ALA A 223 -6.73 -4.26 20.46
C ALA A 223 -5.88 -4.62 19.22
N PHE A 224 -4.56 -4.59 19.39
CA PHE A 224 -3.60 -4.94 18.34
C PHE A 224 -3.79 -4.20 17.01
N GLN A 225 -4.33 -2.98 17.08
CA GLN A 225 -4.75 -2.16 15.95
C GLN A 225 -3.59 -1.77 15.02
N HIS A 226 -3.96 -1.42 13.78
CA HIS A 226 -3.07 -0.91 12.74
C HIS A 226 -3.64 0.37 12.12
N ASP A 227 -2.79 1.07 11.37
CA ASP A 227 -3.16 2.14 10.43
C ASP A 227 -4.02 3.26 11.06
N ALA A 228 -3.56 3.81 12.21
CA ALA A 228 -4.20 4.97 12.81
C ALA A 228 -3.91 6.23 11.98
N ARG A 229 -4.98 6.93 11.52
CA ARG A 229 -4.88 8.13 10.68
C ARG A 229 -5.70 9.29 11.23
N SER A 230 -5.07 10.45 11.31
CA SER A 230 -5.68 11.70 11.75
C SER A 230 -6.46 12.38 10.62
N HIS A 231 -7.56 13.04 10.97
CA HIS A 231 -8.37 13.83 10.06
C HIS A 231 -8.61 15.24 10.60
N PRO A 232 -8.78 16.27 9.71
CA PRO A 232 -8.88 17.67 10.12
C PRO A 232 -10.04 18.00 11.07
N ASP A 233 -11.05 17.13 11.15
CA ASP A 233 -12.24 17.31 12.00
C ASP A 233 -12.06 16.74 13.43
N SER A 234 -10.82 16.52 13.87
CA SER A 234 -10.44 15.87 15.12
C SER A 234 -11.00 14.45 15.25
N THR A 235 -11.04 13.72 14.14
CA THR A 235 -11.33 12.30 14.13
C THR A 235 -10.09 11.49 13.77
N ILE A 236 -10.10 10.22 14.17
CA ILE A 236 -9.05 9.25 13.84
C ILE A 236 -9.72 8.01 13.25
N THR A 237 -9.24 7.53 12.12
CA THR A 237 -9.58 6.19 11.63
C THR A 237 -8.56 5.18 12.10
N ILE A 238 -8.99 3.97 12.44
CA ILE A 238 -8.15 2.91 12.98
C ILE A 238 -8.65 1.56 12.45
N PHE A 239 -7.76 0.71 11.99
CA PHE A 239 -8.07 -0.69 11.76
C PHE A 239 -7.87 -1.45 13.06
N ASN A 240 -8.96 -1.81 13.73
CA ASN A 240 -8.94 -2.63 14.94
C ASN A 240 -8.87 -4.11 14.56
N ASN A 241 -7.71 -4.72 14.71
CA ASN A 241 -7.54 -6.15 14.45
C ASN A 241 -8.37 -6.99 15.42
N GLY A 242 -8.51 -6.52 16.66
CA GLY A 242 -9.18 -7.27 17.71
C GLY A 242 -8.26 -8.27 18.41
N ASN A 243 -8.68 -8.72 19.55
CA ASN A 243 -8.01 -9.80 20.27
C ASN A 243 -8.70 -11.11 19.90
N VAL A 244 -8.02 -11.98 19.16
CA VAL A 244 -8.51 -13.29 18.70
C VAL A 244 -9.11 -14.18 19.80
N ASN A 245 -8.76 -13.93 21.05
CA ASN A 245 -9.31 -14.67 22.19
C ASN A 245 -10.55 -13.99 22.82
N GLN A 246 -10.95 -12.79 22.36
CA GLN A 246 -11.99 -11.98 22.99
C GLN A 246 -12.97 -11.35 22.00
N GLU A 247 -12.55 -11.12 20.75
CA GLU A 247 -13.38 -10.49 19.72
C GLU A 247 -13.70 -11.48 18.60
N GLU A 248 -14.89 -11.34 18.03
CA GLU A 248 -15.38 -12.25 16.98
C GLU A 248 -14.94 -11.80 15.56
N GLN A 249 -14.53 -10.53 15.41
CA GLN A 249 -14.18 -9.95 14.11
C GLN A 249 -13.32 -8.69 14.23
N SER A 250 -12.53 -8.41 13.21
CA SER A 250 -11.84 -7.14 13.03
C SER A 250 -12.79 -6.05 12.53
N ARG A 251 -12.44 -4.78 12.74
CA ARG A 251 -13.27 -3.62 12.42
C ARG A 251 -12.43 -2.46 11.94
N ALA A 252 -12.90 -1.76 10.91
CA ALA A 252 -12.44 -0.40 10.66
C ALA A 252 -13.33 0.57 11.45
N ILE A 253 -12.75 1.39 12.32
CA ILE A 253 -13.48 2.33 13.15
C ILE A 253 -13.07 3.77 12.86
N TRP A 254 -14.02 4.68 13.02
CA TRP A 254 -13.83 6.11 12.91
C TRP A 254 -14.24 6.74 14.24
N VAL A 255 -13.29 7.35 14.95
CA VAL A 255 -13.44 7.82 16.32
C VAL A 255 -13.26 9.33 16.38
N LYS A 256 -14.18 10.04 17.03
CA LYS A 256 -14.04 11.45 17.35
C LYS A 256 -13.27 11.61 18.67
N ILE A 257 -12.27 12.47 18.66
CA ILE A 257 -11.44 12.81 19.82
C ILE A 257 -11.82 14.20 20.32
N ASP A 258 -12.18 14.28 21.59
CA ASP A 258 -12.38 15.51 22.34
C ASP A 258 -11.25 15.61 23.37
N GLU A 259 -10.20 16.37 23.05
CA GLU A 259 -9.01 16.53 23.90
C GLU A 259 -9.32 17.38 25.14
N ASP A 260 -10.27 18.32 25.07
CA ASP A 260 -10.63 19.16 26.23
C ASP A 260 -11.36 18.36 27.28
N ALA A 261 -12.26 17.48 26.85
CA ALA A 261 -13.02 16.61 27.75
C ALA A 261 -12.35 15.25 28.00
N MET A 262 -11.25 14.96 27.33
CA MET A 262 -10.58 13.64 27.30
C MET A 262 -11.57 12.51 27.03
N LYS A 263 -12.35 12.64 25.93
CA LYS A 263 -13.37 11.67 25.51
C LYS A 263 -13.15 11.18 24.09
N ALA A 264 -13.36 9.89 23.88
CA ALA A 264 -13.38 9.27 22.56
C ALA A 264 -14.79 8.70 22.28
N SER A 265 -15.36 9.03 21.13
CA SER A 265 -16.69 8.60 20.73
C SER A 265 -16.66 7.94 19.35
N LEU A 266 -17.36 6.83 19.17
CA LEU A 266 -17.48 6.17 17.89
C LEU A 266 -18.34 7.00 16.93
N VAL A 267 -17.80 7.31 15.76
CA VAL A 267 -18.52 8.00 14.67
C VAL A 267 -19.09 6.98 13.70
N HIS A 268 -18.24 6.06 13.23
CA HIS A 268 -18.61 4.99 12.32
C HIS A 268 -17.84 3.72 12.64
N GLU A 269 -18.44 2.59 12.27
CA GLU A 269 -17.84 1.26 12.34
C GLU A 269 -18.15 0.52 11.04
N TYR A 270 -17.14 -0.15 10.47
CA TYR A 270 -17.25 -0.95 9.28
C TYR A 270 -16.78 -2.36 9.61
N THR A 271 -17.63 -3.34 9.33
CA THR A 271 -17.36 -4.76 9.54
C THR A 271 -17.65 -5.53 8.26
N HIS A 272 -16.87 -6.57 8.00
CA HIS A 272 -17.13 -7.43 6.85
C HIS A 272 -18.35 -8.33 7.13
N PRO A 273 -19.25 -8.58 6.13
CA PRO A 273 -20.41 -9.46 6.33
C PRO A 273 -20.05 -10.87 6.81
N ASP A 274 -18.91 -11.40 6.38
CA ASP A 274 -18.42 -12.74 6.75
C ASP A 274 -17.66 -12.76 8.09
N LYS A 275 -17.69 -11.65 8.86
CA LYS A 275 -17.04 -11.55 10.18
C LYS A 275 -15.55 -11.91 10.17
N LEU A 276 -14.79 -11.28 9.28
CA LEU A 276 -13.36 -11.51 9.18
C LEU A 276 -12.63 -11.17 10.48
N LEU A 277 -11.70 -12.01 10.89
CA LEU A 277 -10.80 -11.78 12.01
C LEU A 277 -9.36 -11.83 11.50
N SER A 278 -8.73 -10.66 11.40
CA SER A 278 -7.39 -10.46 10.85
C SER A 278 -6.41 -10.12 11.96
N ASP A 279 -5.54 -11.05 12.31
CA ASP A 279 -4.61 -10.93 13.44
C ASP A 279 -3.63 -9.78 13.30
N THR A 280 -3.25 -9.44 12.07
CA THR A 280 -2.16 -8.51 11.75
C THR A 280 -2.52 -7.67 10.53
N GLN A 281 -1.74 -6.60 10.32
CA GLN A 281 -1.84 -5.78 9.12
C GLN A 281 -3.20 -5.05 9.03
N GLY A 282 -3.53 -4.52 7.84
CA GLY A 282 -4.80 -3.86 7.57
C GLY A 282 -4.70 -2.35 7.44
N SER A 283 -5.69 -1.77 6.74
CA SER A 283 -5.74 -0.34 6.44
C SER A 283 -7.15 0.19 6.35
N VAL A 284 -7.30 1.48 6.67
CA VAL A 284 -8.56 2.24 6.55
C VAL A 284 -8.31 3.53 5.81
N GLN A 285 -8.86 3.66 4.62
CA GLN A 285 -8.73 4.86 3.80
C GLN A 285 -10.08 5.56 3.65
N VAL A 286 -10.16 6.83 4.06
CA VAL A 286 -11.31 7.69 3.74
C VAL A 286 -11.12 8.26 2.34
N LEU A 287 -12.07 7.97 1.45
CA LEU A 287 -12.02 8.39 0.05
C LEU A 287 -12.61 9.80 -0.13
N PRO A 288 -12.23 10.55 -1.19
CA PRO A 288 -12.70 11.93 -1.40
C PRO A 288 -14.22 12.09 -1.48
N ASN A 289 -14.95 11.04 -1.85
CA ASN A 289 -16.44 11.02 -1.90
C ASN A 289 -17.08 10.67 -0.54
N GLY A 290 -16.27 10.46 0.50
CA GLY A 290 -16.71 10.08 1.84
C GLY A 290 -16.91 8.58 2.07
N ASN A 291 -16.71 7.74 1.05
CA ASN A 291 -16.67 6.28 1.23
C ASN A 291 -15.40 5.87 1.99
N VAL A 292 -15.39 4.65 2.50
CA VAL A 292 -14.25 4.07 3.22
C VAL A 292 -13.79 2.80 2.53
N PHE A 293 -12.50 2.75 2.18
CA PHE A 293 -11.85 1.57 1.62
C PHE A 293 -11.07 0.87 2.72
N VAL A 294 -11.27 -0.43 2.87
CA VAL A 294 -10.67 -1.26 3.92
C VAL A 294 -9.87 -2.39 3.30
N GLY A 295 -8.59 -2.45 3.61
CA GLY A 295 -7.77 -3.64 3.42
C GLY A 295 -7.79 -4.47 4.70
N TRP A 296 -8.22 -5.73 4.61
CA TRP A 296 -8.45 -6.58 5.79
C TRP A 296 -7.18 -7.31 6.27
N GLY A 297 -6.00 -6.77 5.94
CA GLY A 297 -4.72 -7.25 6.47
C GLY A 297 -4.41 -8.69 6.10
N SER A 298 -4.20 -9.53 7.10
CA SER A 298 -3.94 -10.97 6.93
C SER A 298 -5.13 -11.78 6.40
N SER A 299 -6.30 -11.18 6.28
CA SER A 299 -7.41 -11.76 5.51
C SER A 299 -7.30 -11.35 4.04
N PRO A 300 -7.50 -12.27 3.08
CA PRO A 300 -7.27 -12.02 1.65
C PRO A 300 -8.39 -11.18 1.01
N VAL A 301 -8.88 -10.14 1.68
CA VAL A 301 -10.09 -9.38 1.31
C VAL A 301 -9.83 -7.89 1.30
N LEU A 302 -10.47 -7.18 0.37
CA LEU A 302 -10.54 -5.72 0.31
C LEU A 302 -12.00 -5.32 0.09
N SER A 303 -12.45 -4.26 0.77
CA SER A 303 -13.84 -3.80 0.65
C SER A 303 -13.93 -2.28 0.56
N GLU A 304 -14.95 -1.77 -0.14
CA GLU A 304 -15.35 -0.37 -0.07
C GLU A 304 -16.75 -0.28 0.52
N PHE A 305 -16.93 0.61 1.49
CA PHE A 305 -18.21 0.90 2.12
C PHE A 305 -18.65 2.33 1.82
N SER A 306 -19.96 2.55 1.70
CA SER A 306 -20.49 3.90 1.82
C SER A 306 -20.17 4.46 3.21
N ARG A 307 -20.23 5.79 3.39
CA ARG A 307 -20.07 6.39 4.70
C ARG A 307 -21.05 5.83 5.74
N GLY A 308 -22.21 5.36 5.31
CA GLY A 308 -23.23 4.75 6.19
C GLY A 308 -23.01 3.27 6.51
N GLY A 309 -21.92 2.66 6.01
CA GLY A 309 -21.57 1.25 6.26
C GLY A 309 -22.17 0.26 5.26
N GLU A 310 -22.79 0.72 4.17
CA GLU A 310 -23.29 -0.17 3.10
C GLU A 310 -22.13 -0.66 2.24
N PRO A 311 -21.96 -1.98 2.01
CA PRO A 311 -20.90 -2.50 1.15
C PRO A 311 -21.16 -2.13 -0.33
N LEU A 312 -20.15 -1.58 -1.00
CA LEU A 312 -20.22 -1.09 -2.38
C LEU A 312 -19.29 -1.86 -3.32
N PHE A 313 -18.25 -2.45 -2.77
CA PHE A 313 -17.25 -3.24 -3.49
C PHE A 313 -16.66 -4.26 -2.52
N ASP A 314 -16.42 -5.46 -3.02
CA ASP A 314 -15.76 -6.51 -2.29
C ASP A 314 -14.93 -7.35 -3.26
N ALA A 315 -13.69 -7.67 -2.88
CA ALA A 315 -12.78 -8.46 -3.70
C ALA A 315 -11.87 -9.33 -2.82
N ASN A 316 -11.54 -10.51 -3.33
CA ASN A 316 -10.65 -11.44 -2.67
C ASN A 316 -9.39 -11.66 -3.50
N PHE A 317 -8.24 -11.76 -2.84
CA PHE A 317 -7.06 -12.34 -3.48
C PHE A 317 -7.31 -13.82 -3.78
N PRO A 318 -6.75 -14.36 -4.88
CA PRO A 318 -6.78 -15.79 -5.12
C PRO A 318 -6.00 -16.51 -4.02
N SER A 319 -6.55 -17.61 -3.53
CA SER A 319 -6.01 -18.43 -2.42
C SER A 319 -5.69 -17.59 -1.16
N GLU A 320 -4.61 -17.87 -0.45
CA GLU A 320 -4.21 -17.22 0.80
C GLU A 320 -3.32 -15.97 0.62
N GLY A 321 -3.35 -15.36 -0.56
CA GLY A 321 -2.60 -14.12 -0.83
C GLY A 321 -3.08 -12.98 0.08
N GLU A 322 -2.14 -12.19 0.59
CA GLU A 322 -2.43 -11.04 1.45
C GLU A 322 -1.72 -9.77 0.95
N SER A 323 -2.16 -8.60 1.41
CA SER A 323 -1.48 -7.32 1.18
C SER A 323 -1.42 -6.55 2.50
N TYR A 324 -0.22 -6.14 2.91
CA TYR A 324 -0.01 -5.44 4.18
C TYR A 324 -1.01 -4.29 4.37
N ARG A 325 -1.18 -3.46 3.34
CA ARG A 325 -2.24 -2.44 3.19
C ARG A 325 -2.76 -2.45 1.78
N SER A 326 -3.99 -1.99 1.61
CA SER A 326 -4.64 -1.87 0.30
C SER A 326 -5.34 -0.53 0.21
N PHE A 327 -5.28 0.10 -0.97
CA PHE A 327 -5.80 1.45 -1.17
C PHE A 327 -6.55 1.59 -2.48
N ARG A 328 -7.35 2.66 -2.59
CA ARG A 328 -8.02 3.08 -3.83
C ARG A 328 -7.65 4.51 -4.17
N PHE A 329 -7.09 4.71 -5.38
CA PHE A 329 -6.71 6.04 -5.86
C PHE A 329 -7.02 6.22 -7.34
N PRO A 330 -7.32 7.45 -7.82
CA PRO A 330 -7.22 7.78 -9.22
C PRO A 330 -5.73 7.74 -9.64
N TRP A 331 -5.45 7.24 -10.83
CA TRP A 331 -4.09 7.21 -11.38
C TRP A 331 -4.09 7.45 -12.88
N LYS A 332 -3.12 8.21 -13.38
CA LYS A 332 -2.82 8.38 -14.79
C LYS A 332 -1.35 8.06 -15.04
N GLY A 333 -1.13 6.93 -15.69
CA GLY A 333 0.19 6.42 -16.04
C GLY A 333 0.54 6.67 -17.49
N TYR A 334 1.76 7.15 -17.73
CA TYR A 334 2.31 7.48 -19.04
C TYR A 334 3.67 6.82 -19.24
N PRO A 335 3.75 5.48 -19.40
CA PRO A 335 5.01 4.78 -19.54
C PRO A 335 5.81 5.29 -20.72
N LYS A 336 7.13 5.50 -20.56
CA LYS A 336 8.04 5.92 -21.65
C LYS A 336 8.49 4.78 -22.57
N TYR A 337 8.39 3.54 -22.11
CA TYR A 337 8.63 2.38 -22.98
C TYR A 337 7.47 2.16 -23.96
N ALA A 338 7.76 1.58 -25.09
CA ALA A 338 6.79 1.34 -26.14
C ALA A 338 5.76 0.27 -25.74
N PRO A 339 4.54 0.29 -26.31
CA PRO A 339 3.62 -0.84 -26.23
C PRO A 339 4.27 -2.12 -26.71
N MET A 340 3.90 -3.25 -26.13
CA MET A 340 4.36 -4.58 -26.52
C MET A 340 3.30 -5.28 -27.34
N ILE A 341 3.73 -6.07 -28.31
CA ILE A 341 2.89 -6.97 -29.09
C ILE A 341 3.53 -8.34 -29.25
N ALA A 342 2.68 -9.37 -29.32
CA ALA A 342 2.98 -10.66 -29.90
C ALA A 342 1.99 -10.89 -31.06
N ALA A 343 2.35 -11.71 -32.04
CA ALA A 343 1.47 -12.03 -33.16
C ALA A 343 1.68 -13.45 -33.67
N GLU A 344 0.57 -14.13 -33.99
CA GLU A 344 0.53 -15.48 -34.52
C GLU A 344 -0.14 -15.46 -35.91
N SER A 345 0.43 -16.17 -36.90
CA SER A 345 -0.18 -16.34 -38.22
C SER A 345 -0.95 -17.66 -38.27
N GLY A 346 -2.24 -17.57 -38.63
CA GLY A 346 -3.11 -18.71 -38.87
C GLY A 346 -3.24 -19.08 -40.33
N SER A 347 -4.28 -19.85 -40.68
CA SER A 347 -4.69 -20.12 -42.07
C SER A 347 -5.40 -18.90 -42.69
N ASP A 348 -5.47 -18.87 -44.04
CA ASP A 348 -6.25 -17.87 -44.80
C ASP A 348 -5.89 -16.41 -44.51
N ASP A 349 -4.60 -16.12 -44.36
CA ASP A 349 -4.03 -14.81 -44.05
C ASP A 349 -4.55 -14.21 -42.71
N GLU A 350 -5.08 -15.02 -41.82
CA GLU A 350 -5.46 -14.58 -40.48
C GLU A 350 -4.23 -14.35 -39.62
N VAL A 351 -4.21 -13.21 -38.91
CA VAL A 351 -3.20 -12.86 -37.92
C VAL A 351 -3.88 -12.48 -36.62
N LYS A 352 -3.46 -13.13 -35.54
CA LYS A 352 -3.88 -12.85 -34.18
C LYS A 352 -2.82 -12.02 -33.50
N ILE A 353 -3.16 -10.81 -33.06
CA ILE A 353 -2.25 -9.85 -32.42
C ILE A 353 -2.68 -9.69 -30.97
N PHE A 354 -1.72 -9.80 -30.06
CA PHE A 354 -1.85 -9.53 -28.64
C PHE A 354 -1.16 -8.18 -28.37
N ALA A 355 -1.93 -7.18 -27.90
CA ALA A 355 -1.41 -5.84 -27.65
C ALA A 355 -1.57 -5.48 -26.18
N SER A 356 -0.48 -5.08 -25.54
CA SER A 356 -0.45 -4.65 -24.14
C SER A 356 0.48 -3.45 -23.93
N TRP A 357 0.22 -2.68 -22.88
CA TRP A 357 1.12 -1.60 -22.48
C TRP A 357 0.99 -1.40 -20.97
N ASN A 358 1.88 -2.04 -20.21
CA ASN A 358 1.88 -2.04 -18.76
C ASN A 358 1.87 -0.60 -18.22
N GLY A 359 0.84 -0.23 -17.46
CA GLY A 359 0.70 1.07 -16.83
C GLY A 359 0.15 2.21 -17.70
N ALA A 360 -0.10 2.01 -18.99
CA ALA A 360 -0.71 3.04 -19.83
C ALA A 360 -2.22 3.13 -19.59
N THR A 361 -2.67 4.07 -18.77
CA THR A 361 -4.10 4.21 -18.40
C THR A 361 -4.94 4.90 -19.46
N GLU A 362 -4.33 5.73 -20.29
CA GLU A 362 -5.05 6.60 -21.24
C GLU A 362 -5.33 5.95 -22.61
N VAL A 363 -4.88 4.72 -22.84
CA VAL A 363 -5.16 4.00 -24.09
C VAL A 363 -6.64 3.60 -24.13
N THR A 364 -7.34 4.01 -25.18
CA THR A 364 -8.74 3.61 -25.43
C THR A 364 -8.87 2.70 -26.66
N THR A 365 -7.95 2.84 -27.61
CA THR A 365 -8.04 2.15 -28.92
C THR A 365 -6.64 1.74 -29.38
N TRP A 366 -6.56 0.56 -30.00
CA TRP A 366 -5.42 0.08 -30.74
C TRP A 366 -5.67 0.23 -32.25
N GLN A 367 -4.79 0.97 -32.95
CA GLN A 367 -4.73 0.96 -34.41
C GLN A 367 -3.74 -0.13 -34.85
N VAL A 368 -4.18 -1.07 -35.66
CA VAL A 368 -3.34 -2.15 -36.19
C VAL A 368 -2.72 -1.70 -37.50
N LEU A 369 -1.43 -1.90 -37.59
CA LEU A 369 -0.61 -1.58 -38.76
C LEU A 369 -0.09 -2.86 -39.40
N ALA A 370 0.03 -2.89 -40.74
CA ALA A 370 0.74 -3.94 -41.45
C ALA A 370 1.48 -3.39 -42.67
N GLY A 371 2.59 -4.03 -43.05
CA GLY A 371 3.42 -3.57 -44.15
C GLY A 371 4.37 -4.63 -44.71
N HIS A 372 5.00 -4.31 -45.87
CA HIS A 372 5.99 -5.16 -46.48
C HIS A 372 7.39 -4.98 -45.87
N SER A 373 7.61 -3.86 -45.17
CA SER A 373 8.82 -3.57 -44.38
C SER A 373 8.47 -2.95 -43.05
N ILE A 374 9.42 -2.87 -42.11
CA ILE A 374 9.27 -2.25 -40.81
C ILE A 374 9.03 -0.75 -40.86
N ASP A 375 9.48 -0.11 -41.95
CA ASP A 375 9.39 1.35 -42.15
C ASP A 375 8.18 1.78 -43.01
N ASP A 376 7.46 0.81 -43.59
CA ASP A 376 6.31 1.03 -44.50
C ASP A 376 5.09 0.29 -43.99
N LEU A 377 4.55 0.75 -42.83
CA LEU A 377 3.36 0.20 -42.21
C LEU A 377 2.15 1.11 -42.44
N GLU A 378 1.08 0.56 -42.95
CA GLU A 378 -0.20 1.23 -43.11
C GLU A 378 -1.23 0.71 -42.09
N GLN A 379 -2.14 1.55 -41.66
CA GLN A 379 -3.25 1.14 -40.80
C GLN A 379 -4.23 0.24 -41.59
N ILE A 380 -4.48 -0.96 -41.05
CA ILE A 380 -5.40 -1.93 -41.66
C ILE A 380 -6.66 -2.17 -40.82
N ALA A 381 -6.61 -1.92 -39.52
CA ALA A 381 -7.75 -2.10 -38.60
C ALA A 381 -7.62 -1.22 -37.36
N SER A 382 -8.66 -1.20 -36.55
CA SER A 382 -8.63 -0.69 -35.16
C SER A 382 -9.54 -1.51 -34.27
N ALA A 383 -9.19 -1.58 -32.98
CA ALA A 383 -9.97 -2.27 -31.95
C ALA A 383 -9.95 -1.48 -30.64
N PRO A 384 -11.06 -1.45 -29.89
CA PRO A 384 -11.06 -0.88 -28.55
C PRO A 384 -10.12 -1.67 -27.62
N ARG A 385 -9.47 -0.98 -26.68
CA ARG A 385 -8.71 -1.65 -25.62
C ARG A 385 -9.64 -2.51 -24.77
N LYS A 386 -9.18 -3.73 -24.43
CA LYS A 386 -9.88 -4.65 -23.52
C LYS A 386 -8.88 -5.24 -22.53
N GLY A 387 -9.08 -4.95 -21.25
CA GLY A 387 -8.24 -5.46 -20.17
C GLY A 387 -6.76 -5.04 -20.28
N PHE A 388 -5.88 -5.82 -19.68
CA PHE A 388 -4.44 -5.61 -19.73
C PHE A 388 -3.85 -5.91 -21.11
N GLU A 389 -4.24 -7.05 -21.69
CA GLU A 389 -3.86 -7.48 -23.03
C GLU A 389 -5.09 -7.58 -23.93
N THR A 390 -5.06 -6.89 -25.05
CA THR A 390 -6.14 -6.90 -26.05
C THR A 390 -5.79 -7.86 -27.19
N VAL A 391 -6.63 -8.84 -27.44
CA VAL A 391 -6.53 -9.75 -28.58
C VAL A 391 -7.26 -9.17 -29.80
N ILE A 392 -6.57 -9.03 -30.93
CA ILE A 392 -7.07 -8.44 -32.16
C ILE A 392 -6.87 -9.40 -33.32
N MET A 393 -7.97 -9.77 -34.00
CA MET A 393 -7.93 -10.61 -35.20
C MET A 393 -7.99 -9.72 -36.45
N VAL A 394 -7.04 -9.91 -37.38
CA VAL A 394 -7.00 -9.21 -38.66
C VAL A 394 -6.70 -10.18 -39.81
N LYS A 395 -7.01 -9.80 -41.04
CA LYS A 395 -6.58 -10.51 -42.24
C LYS A 395 -5.54 -9.69 -42.98
N THR A 396 -4.36 -10.25 -43.15
CA THR A 396 -3.27 -9.63 -43.91
C THR A 396 -2.24 -10.65 -44.33
N ASN A 397 -1.77 -10.51 -45.59
CA ASN A 397 -0.63 -11.25 -46.12
C ASN A 397 0.71 -10.49 -46.01
N LYS A 398 0.66 -9.29 -45.37
CA LYS A 398 1.88 -8.48 -45.15
C LYS A 398 2.74 -9.10 -44.06
N PRO A 399 4.07 -9.19 -44.27
CA PRO A 399 4.96 -9.93 -43.37
C PRO A 399 5.24 -9.22 -42.01
N TYR A 400 4.88 -7.94 -41.87
CA TYR A 400 5.10 -7.19 -40.63
C TYR A 400 3.82 -6.61 -40.11
N VAL A 401 3.65 -6.68 -38.80
CA VAL A 401 2.54 -6.06 -38.07
C VAL A 401 3.04 -5.20 -36.92
N GLY A 402 2.23 -4.21 -36.53
CA GLY A 402 2.49 -3.32 -35.40
C GLY A 402 1.20 -2.74 -34.88
N VAL A 403 1.27 -2.02 -33.76
CA VAL A 403 0.11 -1.27 -33.22
C VAL A 403 0.50 0.16 -32.85
N LYS A 404 -0.49 1.06 -32.92
CA LYS A 404 -0.46 2.38 -32.29
C LYS A 404 -1.50 2.43 -31.19
N ALA A 405 -1.11 2.91 -30.02
CA ALA A 405 -1.99 3.20 -28.91
C ALA A 405 -2.56 4.60 -29.08
N VAL A 406 -3.90 4.72 -28.96
CA VAL A 406 -4.65 5.97 -29.21
C VAL A 406 -5.47 6.29 -27.96
N ASP A 407 -5.47 7.55 -27.54
CA ASP A 407 -6.24 8.06 -26.41
C ASP A 407 -7.69 8.41 -26.79
N ALA A 408 -8.48 8.86 -25.82
CA ALA A 408 -9.89 9.26 -26.03
C ALA A 408 -10.08 10.45 -26.97
N SER A 409 -9.04 11.26 -27.21
CA SER A 409 -9.08 12.38 -28.16
C SER A 409 -8.74 11.96 -29.59
N GLY A 410 -8.34 10.71 -29.82
CA GLY A 410 -7.86 10.20 -31.10
C GLY A 410 -6.36 10.45 -31.35
N LYS A 411 -5.62 10.95 -30.36
CA LYS A 411 -4.19 11.18 -30.46
C LYS A 411 -3.42 9.88 -30.28
N VAL A 412 -2.44 9.63 -31.12
CA VAL A 412 -1.46 8.54 -30.93
C VAL A 412 -0.54 8.91 -29.79
N ILE A 413 -0.51 8.06 -28.75
CA ILE A 413 0.30 8.26 -27.53
C ILE A 413 1.46 7.25 -27.42
N GLY A 414 1.48 6.21 -28.27
CA GLY A 414 2.57 5.25 -28.33
C GLY A 414 2.50 4.36 -29.56
N SER A 415 3.62 3.74 -29.94
CA SER A 415 3.67 2.79 -31.05
C SER A 415 4.57 1.63 -30.69
N SER A 416 4.16 0.41 -31.01
CA SER A 416 4.99 -0.77 -30.84
C SER A 416 6.13 -0.83 -31.89
N ARG A 417 7.10 -1.67 -31.67
CA ARG A 417 7.97 -2.13 -32.76
C ARG A 417 7.17 -3.00 -33.72
N ALA A 418 7.54 -2.96 -35.00
CA ALA A 418 7.02 -3.91 -35.97
C ALA A 418 7.64 -5.30 -35.77
N ILE A 419 6.83 -6.34 -35.81
CA ILE A 419 7.26 -7.73 -35.70
C ILE A 419 6.72 -8.57 -36.86
N LYS A 420 7.35 -9.72 -37.10
CA LYS A 420 6.78 -10.78 -37.97
C LYS A 420 5.92 -11.68 -37.09
N PRO A 421 4.67 -12.03 -37.53
CA PRO A 421 3.89 -13.05 -36.85
C PRO A 421 4.62 -14.40 -36.85
N GLU A 422 4.60 -15.08 -35.71
CA GLU A 422 5.08 -16.46 -35.60
C GLU A 422 4.07 -17.41 -36.24
N LYS A 423 4.52 -18.53 -36.78
CA LYS A 423 3.59 -19.56 -37.25
C LYS A 423 3.04 -20.31 -36.06
N SER A 424 1.70 -20.32 -35.94
CA SER A 424 1.00 -21.14 -34.95
C SER A 424 1.11 -22.64 -35.23
#